data_a7df85eb3455767483aab4efe8c7f545
#
_entry.id   a7df85eb3455767483aab4efe8c7f545
#
_cell.length_a   1.000
_cell.length_b   1.000
_cell.length_c   1.000
_cell.angle_alpha   90.00
_cell.angle_beta   90.00
_cell.angle_gamma   90.00
#
_symmetry.space_group_name_H-M   'P 1'
#
loop_
_entity.id
_entity.type
_entity.pdbx_description
1 polymer ?
#
loop_
_entity_poly.entity_id
_entity_poly.type
_entity_poly.pdbx_seq_one_letter_code
_entity_poly.pdbx_strand_id
1 'polypeptide(L)'
;MSAAGPTPPVRLASRATGALCAGTVAAYAAMYVTQPLLPMLSAEFGLPPATAGLSVSAVVLAIAVGSFLAGPLSDALGRKAVMVGSLALLVLPTLACAMARSFPELVALRAAQGLLIPGVTAVAVAWAGDHYAPGRLRTAVGAVIAASVAGGLLGRVASGLVAEHAGWRAAFLLSAAVTAAGAIGMGLELPRGGTPGAPWRGALGGMLRHLRDRRLLGGFALAFCLFFAFIAVFTYLPYRLAAPPFRLSTDAIASAYLVYVAGIAVSPVAGRLATRVAPERLMLAGLAISALGVAVTLAGSLALLVAGLLVLVVGMFTAQALGPSYVNETAREAKGGANALYLAFYYLGGTLGSWLPGLAWQRWGWAGVAGTSLLALGAAALAVVFLCRPEGALRHAQGA
;
A
#
# COMPACT_ATOMS: atom_id res chain seq x y z
N MET A 1 20.37 -30.43 -0.71
CA MET A 1 20.27 -30.17 -2.17
C MET A 1 18.81 -30.41 -2.56
N SER A 2 18.00 -29.36 -2.61
CA SER A 2 16.61 -29.44 -3.02
C SER A 2 16.56 -29.37 -4.55
N ALA A 3 16.01 -30.40 -5.19
CA ALA A 3 15.82 -30.46 -6.63
C ALA A 3 14.80 -29.38 -7.02
N ALA A 4 15.28 -28.29 -7.62
CA ALA A 4 14.42 -27.36 -8.31
C ALA A 4 13.70 -28.13 -9.42
N GLY A 5 12.38 -28.15 -9.37
CA GLY A 5 11.57 -28.73 -10.43
C GLY A 5 11.87 -28.09 -11.79
N PRO A 6 11.53 -28.74 -12.90
CA PRO A 6 11.87 -28.26 -14.22
C PRO A 6 11.33 -26.85 -14.44
N THR A 7 12.22 -25.93 -14.82
CA THR A 7 11.86 -24.54 -15.17
C THR A 7 10.82 -24.53 -16.29
N PRO A 8 9.67 -23.89 -16.10
CA PRO A 8 8.63 -23.87 -17.13
C PRO A 8 9.13 -23.18 -18.41
N PRO A 9 8.67 -23.61 -19.58
CA PRO A 9 9.05 -22.99 -20.86
C PRO A 9 8.73 -21.49 -20.87
N VAL A 10 9.52 -20.71 -21.60
CA VAL A 10 9.50 -19.22 -21.59
C VAL A 10 8.11 -18.62 -21.75
N ARG A 11 7.26 -19.21 -22.62
CA ARG A 11 5.89 -18.75 -22.88
C ARG A 11 4.95 -18.98 -21.69
N LEU A 12 5.05 -20.12 -21.01
CA LEU A 12 4.27 -20.42 -19.80
C LEU A 12 4.67 -19.48 -18.63
N ALA A 13 5.96 -19.19 -18.50
CA ALA A 13 6.44 -18.27 -17.47
C ALA A 13 5.96 -16.82 -17.69
N SER A 14 5.84 -16.35 -18.93
CA SER A 14 5.32 -15.02 -19.22
C SER A 14 3.82 -14.91 -18.95
N ARG A 15 3.02 -15.92 -19.30
CA ARG A 15 1.58 -15.99 -19.01
C ARG A 15 1.31 -16.03 -17.51
N ALA A 16 2.04 -16.84 -16.77
CA ALA A 16 1.93 -16.92 -15.31
C ALA A 16 2.29 -15.58 -14.63
N THR A 17 3.36 -14.90 -15.08
CA THR A 17 3.69 -13.55 -14.59
C THR A 17 2.58 -12.55 -14.92
N GLY A 18 2.01 -12.59 -16.13
CA GLY A 18 0.87 -11.77 -16.53
C GLY A 18 -0.35 -11.99 -15.63
N ALA A 19 -0.66 -13.25 -15.33
CA ALA A 19 -1.77 -13.61 -14.43
C ALA A 19 -1.52 -13.13 -12.98
N LEU A 20 -0.29 -13.25 -12.46
CA LEU A 20 0.08 -12.68 -11.16
C LEU A 20 -0.11 -11.17 -11.15
N CYS A 21 0.33 -10.48 -12.18
CA CYS A 21 0.14 -9.03 -12.30
C CYS A 21 -1.34 -8.67 -12.38
N ALA A 22 -2.14 -9.36 -13.18
CA ALA A 22 -3.57 -9.09 -13.32
C ALA A 22 -4.33 -9.29 -11.98
N GLY A 23 -4.07 -10.38 -11.26
CA GLY A 23 -4.66 -10.61 -9.95
C GLY A 23 -4.20 -9.58 -8.91
N THR A 24 -2.93 -9.17 -8.95
CA THR A 24 -2.41 -8.12 -8.08
C THR A 24 -3.07 -6.76 -8.39
N VAL A 25 -3.20 -6.39 -9.66
CA VAL A 25 -3.94 -5.19 -10.09
C VAL A 25 -5.37 -5.23 -9.54
N ALA A 26 -6.07 -6.35 -9.69
CA ALA A 26 -7.45 -6.50 -9.22
C ALA A 26 -7.57 -6.33 -7.69
N ALA A 27 -6.68 -6.95 -6.92
CA ALA A 27 -6.67 -6.86 -5.46
C ALA A 27 -6.41 -5.41 -4.97
N TYR A 28 -5.42 -4.72 -5.56
CA TYR A 28 -5.13 -3.33 -5.20
C TYR A 28 -6.18 -2.35 -5.73
N ALA A 29 -6.81 -2.61 -6.87
CA ALA A 29 -7.92 -1.81 -7.35
C ALA A 29 -9.09 -1.87 -6.36
N ALA A 30 -9.45 -3.08 -5.88
CA ALA A 30 -10.49 -3.25 -4.86
C ALA A 30 -10.14 -2.57 -3.52
N MET A 31 -8.86 -2.54 -3.13
CA MET A 31 -8.41 -1.86 -1.92
C MET A 31 -8.77 -0.37 -1.92
N TYR A 32 -8.56 0.30 -3.04
CA TYR A 32 -8.59 1.77 -3.10
C TYR A 32 -9.83 2.37 -3.78
N VAL A 33 -10.81 1.56 -4.14
CA VAL A 33 -12.04 1.99 -4.83
C VAL A 33 -12.78 3.13 -4.12
N THR A 34 -12.79 3.18 -2.80
CA THR A 34 -13.55 4.17 -2.02
C THR A 34 -12.90 5.55 -1.94
N GLN A 35 -11.58 5.68 -2.15
CA GLN A 35 -10.90 6.95 -1.90
C GLN A 35 -11.47 8.14 -2.70
N PRO A 36 -11.63 8.08 -4.02
CA PRO A 36 -12.21 9.20 -4.78
C PRO A 36 -13.71 9.39 -4.51
N LEU A 37 -14.38 8.36 -3.95
CA LEU A 37 -15.82 8.35 -3.71
C LEU A 37 -16.21 8.92 -2.34
N LEU A 38 -15.25 9.24 -1.48
CA LEU A 38 -15.52 9.65 -0.10
C LEU A 38 -16.47 10.84 0.03
N PRO A 39 -16.40 11.91 -0.81
CA PRO A 39 -17.38 12.98 -0.76
C PRO A 39 -18.80 12.51 -1.09
N MET A 40 -18.97 11.61 -2.07
CA MET A 40 -20.28 11.03 -2.43
C MET A 40 -20.84 10.18 -1.29
N LEU A 41 -20.01 9.36 -0.66
CA LEU A 41 -20.41 8.54 0.51
C LEU A 41 -20.78 9.43 1.69
N SER A 42 -20.02 10.50 1.95
CA SER A 42 -20.38 11.49 2.97
C SER A 42 -21.73 12.13 2.73
N ALA A 43 -22.02 12.52 1.49
CA ALA A 43 -23.29 13.14 1.12
C ALA A 43 -24.46 12.16 1.24
N GLU A 44 -24.31 10.91 0.77
CA GLU A 44 -25.39 9.91 0.79
C GLU A 44 -25.75 9.47 2.21
N PHE A 45 -24.74 9.23 3.05
CA PHE A 45 -24.98 8.73 4.42
C PHE A 45 -25.01 9.83 5.48
N GLY A 46 -24.89 11.11 5.10
CA GLY A 46 -24.91 12.24 6.04
C GLY A 46 -23.72 12.24 7.02
N LEU A 47 -22.52 11.88 6.56
CA LEU A 47 -21.38 11.63 7.42
C LEU A 47 -20.30 12.71 7.32
N PRO A 48 -19.63 13.05 8.44
CA PRO A 48 -18.42 13.85 8.40
C PRO A 48 -17.26 13.09 7.72
N PRO A 49 -16.29 13.81 7.10
CA PRO A 49 -15.17 13.22 6.40
C PRO A 49 -14.36 12.20 7.21
N ALA A 50 -14.17 12.44 8.53
CA ALA A 50 -13.49 11.51 9.43
C ALA A 50 -14.19 10.15 9.50
N THR A 51 -15.52 10.15 9.59
CA THR A 51 -16.32 8.91 9.64
C THR A 51 -16.28 8.20 8.30
N ALA A 52 -16.44 8.92 7.17
CA ALA A 52 -16.34 8.31 5.83
C ALA A 52 -14.96 7.68 5.59
N GLY A 53 -13.89 8.27 6.14
CA GLY A 53 -12.53 7.73 6.12
C GLY A 53 -12.41 6.32 6.73
N LEU A 54 -13.33 5.92 7.63
CA LEU A 54 -13.36 4.56 8.20
C LEU A 54 -13.53 3.47 7.13
N SER A 55 -14.15 3.78 5.99
CA SER A 55 -14.24 2.84 4.86
C SER A 55 -12.88 2.49 4.26
N VAL A 56 -11.90 3.39 4.38
CA VAL A 56 -10.50 3.17 4.01
C VAL A 56 -9.74 2.53 5.19
N SER A 57 -9.94 3.02 6.42
CA SER A 57 -9.30 2.46 7.62
C SER A 57 -9.60 0.97 7.78
N ALA A 58 -10.86 0.56 7.59
CA ALA A 58 -11.31 -0.81 7.78
C ALA A 58 -10.59 -1.79 6.85
N VAL A 59 -10.48 -1.46 5.55
CA VAL A 59 -9.77 -2.33 4.61
C VAL A 59 -8.28 -2.38 4.90
N VAL A 60 -7.65 -1.25 5.22
CA VAL A 60 -6.20 -1.17 5.49
C VAL A 60 -5.84 -1.94 6.76
N LEU A 61 -6.63 -1.78 7.85
CA LEU A 61 -6.44 -2.53 9.08
C LEU A 61 -6.62 -4.04 8.87
N ALA A 62 -7.66 -4.42 8.13
CA ALA A 62 -7.94 -5.81 7.84
C ALA A 62 -6.85 -6.45 6.97
N ILE A 63 -6.21 -5.69 6.06
CA ILE A 63 -5.03 -6.14 5.32
C ILE A 63 -3.87 -6.45 6.27
N ALA A 64 -3.63 -5.60 7.29
CA ALA A 64 -2.60 -5.89 8.28
C ALA A 64 -2.84 -7.24 8.96
N VAL A 65 -4.06 -7.49 9.44
CA VAL A 65 -4.46 -8.75 10.07
C VAL A 65 -4.38 -9.92 9.10
N GLY A 66 -4.96 -9.79 7.91
CA GLY A 66 -4.97 -10.83 6.87
C GLY A 66 -3.57 -11.23 6.39
N SER A 67 -2.61 -10.29 6.41
CA SER A 67 -1.22 -10.55 6.04
C SER A 67 -0.52 -11.58 6.96
N PHE A 68 -0.87 -11.61 8.25
CA PHE A 68 -0.36 -12.63 9.17
C PHE A 68 -0.96 -14.01 8.92
N LEU A 69 -2.16 -14.07 8.34
CA LEU A 69 -2.88 -15.33 8.07
C LEU A 69 -2.53 -15.90 6.69
N ALA A 70 -2.25 -15.04 5.71
CA ALA A 70 -2.08 -15.44 4.31
C ALA A 70 -0.87 -16.38 4.10
N GLY A 71 0.24 -16.14 4.77
CA GLY A 71 1.43 -16.98 4.69
C GLY A 71 1.15 -18.43 5.13
N PRO A 72 0.81 -18.66 6.42
CA PRO A 72 0.49 -19.99 6.93
C PRO A 72 -0.61 -20.70 6.15
N LEU A 73 -1.64 -19.97 5.74
CA LEU A 73 -2.74 -20.53 4.96
C LEU A 73 -2.25 -20.99 3.59
N SER A 74 -1.36 -20.22 2.96
CA SER A 74 -0.79 -20.57 1.66
C SER A 74 0.17 -21.77 1.72
N ASP A 75 0.85 -21.93 2.85
CA ASP A 75 1.72 -23.09 3.08
C ASP A 75 0.89 -24.38 3.34
N ALA A 76 -0.29 -24.26 3.97
CA ALA A 76 -1.17 -25.38 4.27
C ALA A 76 -2.03 -25.83 3.05
N LEU A 77 -2.62 -24.87 2.32
CA LEU A 77 -3.58 -25.14 1.24
C LEU A 77 -2.94 -25.07 -0.15
N GLY A 78 -1.71 -24.60 -0.24
CA GLY A 78 -1.00 -24.36 -1.50
C GLY A 78 -1.21 -22.94 -2.03
N ARG A 79 -0.12 -22.34 -2.53
CA ARG A 79 -0.07 -20.91 -2.90
C ARG A 79 -1.09 -20.54 -3.97
N LYS A 80 -1.22 -21.34 -5.04
CA LYS A 80 -2.22 -21.11 -6.10
C LYS A 80 -3.65 -21.14 -5.54
N ALA A 81 -3.98 -22.12 -4.71
CA ALA A 81 -5.32 -22.27 -4.14
C ALA A 81 -5.69 -21.04 -3.30
N VAL A 82 -4.76 -20.55 -2.48
CA VAL A 82 -5.00 -19.37 -1.64
C VAL A 82 -5.14 -18.11 -2.49
N MET A 83 -4.28 -17.87 -3.49
CA MET A 83 -4.38 -16.69 -4.35
C MET A 83 -5.69 -16.66 -5.14
N VAL A 84 -6.03 -17.75 -5.82
CA VAL A 84 -7.24 -17.84 -6.63
C VAL A 84 -8.48 -17.82 -5.74
N GLY A 85 -8.48 -18.58 -4.65
CA GLY A 85 -9.58 -18.63 -3.69
C GLY A 85 -9.83 -17.28 -3.02
N SER A 86 -8.78 -16.56 -2.62
CA SER A 86 -8.91 -15.22 -2.04
C SER A 86 -9.50 -14.22 -3.02
N LEU A 87 -9.09 -14.23 -4.31
CA LEU A 87 -9.69 -13.35 -5.32
C LEU A 87 -11.14 -13.73 -5.61
N ALA A 88 -11.43 -15.02 -5.73
CA ALA A 88 -12.79 -15.48 -5.97
C ALA A 88 -13.73 -15.11 -4.81
N LEU A 89 -13.28 -15.32 -3.57
CA LEU A 89 -14.01 -14.90 -2.38
C LEU A 89 -14.13 -13.37 -2.26
N LEU A 90 -13.12 -12.61 -2.69
CA LEU A 90 -13.13 -11.14 -2.67
C LEU A 90 -14.25 -10.55 -3.53
N VAL A 91 -14.69 -11.25 -4.57
CA VAL A 91 -15.84 -10.83 -5.41
C VAL A 91 -17.10 -10.66 -4.56
N LEU A 92 -17.34 -11.55 -3.58
CA LEU A 92 -18.57 -11.54 -2.78
C LEU A 92 -18.73 -10.27 -1.95
N PRO A 93 -17.79 -9.89 -1.04
CA PRO A 93 -17.91 -8.65 -0.29
C PRO A 93 -17.81 -7.42 -1.19
N THR A 94 -17.17 -7.51 -2.37
CA THR A 94 -17.12 -6.40 -3.33
C THR A 94 -18.47 -6.15 -3.97
N LEU A 95 -19.19 -7.19 -4.39
CA LEU A 95 -20.58 -7.10 -4.86
C LEU A 95 -21.52 -6.62 -3.74
N ALA A 96 -21.35 -7.16 -2.54
CA ALA A 96 -22.15 -6.75 -1.39
C ALA A 96 -21.96 -5.26 -1.05
N CYS A 97 -20.77 -4.70 -1.21
CA CYS A 97 -20.54 -3.26 -1.06
C CYS A 97 -21.44 -2.43 -2.00
N ALA A 98 -21.68 -2.88 -3.24
CA ALA A 98 -22.59 -2.20 -4.16
C ALA A 98 -24.05 -2.23 -3.68
N MET A 99 -24.41 -3.18 -2.82
CA MET A 99 -25.76 -3.37 -2.27
C MET A 99 -25.92 -2.78 -0.86
N ALA A 100 -24.84 -2.24 -0.26
CA ALA A 100 -24.86 -1.73 1.10
C ALA A 100 -25.91 -0.63 1.30
N ARG A 101 -26.71 -0.77 2.36
CA ARG A 101 -27.82 0.13 2.71
C ARG A 101 -27.46 1.08 3.83
N SER A 102 -26.39 0.78 4.57
CA SER A 102 -25.91 1.60 5.66
C SER A 102 -24.38 1.70 5.62
N PHE A 103 -23.86 2.77 6.20
CA PHE A 103 -22.40 2.96 6.24
C PHE A 103 -21.68 1.92 7.12
N PRO A 104 -22.18 1.51 8.30
CA PRO A 104 -21.59 0.43 9.08
C PRO A 104 -21.50 -0.90 8.32
N GLU A 105 -22.51 -1.22 7.52
CA GLU A 105 -22.50 -2.39 6.63
C GLU A 105 -21.39 -2.28 5.59
N LEU A 106 -21.26 -1.13 4.94
CA LEU A 106 -20.16 -0.86 4.00
C LEU A 106 -18.79 -1.03 4.68
N VAL A 107 -18.60 -0.49 5.88
CA VAL A 107 -17.35 -0.61 6.64
C VAL A 107 -17.03 -2.08 6.98
N ALA A 108 -18.01 -2.86 7.40
CA ALA A 108 -17.84 -4.29 7.69
C ALA A 108 -17.44 -5.08 6.44
N LEU A 109 -18.10 -4.81 5.30
CA LEU A 109 -17.76 -5.41 4.01
C LEU A 109 -16.36 -5.00 3.52
N ARG A 110 -15.96 -3.76 3.76
CA ARG A 110 -14.60 -3.27 3.49
C ARG A 110 -13.55 -4.01 4.34
N ALA A 111 -13.85 -4.28 5.61
CA ALA A 111 -12.99 -5.10 6.45
C ALA A 111 -12.90 -6.55 5.92
N ALA A 112 -14.00 -7.15 5.49
CA ALA A 112 -13.99 -8.47 4.86
C ALA A 112 -13.14 -8.51 3.57
N GLN A 113 -13.22 -7.48 2.72
CA GLN A 113 -12.32 -7.34 1.56
C GLN A 113 -10.85 -7.30 1.99
N GLY A 114 -10.53 -6.49 3.02
CA GLY A 114 -9.16 -6.34 3.53
C GLY A 114 -8.55 -7.65 4.04
N LEU A 115 -9.32 -8.53 4.65
CA LEU A 115 -8.85 -9.85 5.10
C LEU A 115 -8.44 -10.77 3.94
N LEU A 116 -9.08 -10.62 2.78
CA LEU A 116 -8.86 -11.48 1.62
C LEU A 116 -7.71 -10.99 0.71
N ILE A 117 -7.49 -9.68 0.61
CA ILE A 117 -6.48 -9.07 -0.26
C ILE A 117 -5.07 -9.66 -0.07
N PRO A 118 -4.56 -9.89 1.16
CA PRO A 118 -3.24 -10.46 1.37
C PRO A 118 -3.06 -11.87 0.84
N GLY A 119 -4.14 -12.63 0.70
CA GLY A 119 -4.09 -13.95 0.05
C GLY A 119 -3.53 -13.91 -1.38
N VAL A 120 -3.59 -12.75 -2.03
CA VAL A 120 -2.93 -12.51 -3.32
C VAL A 120 -1.60 -11.78 -3.10
N THR A 121 -1.63 -10.61 -2.46
CA THR A 121 -0.52 -9.66 -2.48
C THR A 121 0.70 -10.14 -1.70
N ALA A 122 0.49 -10.85 -0.58
CA ALA A 122 1.58 -11.44 0.20
C ALA A 122 2.07 -12.78 -0.39
N VAL A 123 1.18 -13.54 -1.04
CA VAL A 123 1.50 -14.88 -1.54
C VAL A 123 2.12 -14.86 -2.95
N ALA A 124 1.83 -13.84 -3.78
CA ALA A 124 2.32 -13.75 -5.15
C ALA A 124 3.87 -13.77 -5.25
N VAL A 125 4.55 -13.05 -4.37
CA VAL A 125 6.03 -13.01 -4.34
C VAL A 125 6.59 -14.37 -3.91
N ALA A 126 5.97 -15.01 -2.94
CA ALA A 126 6.37 -16.32 -2.48
C ALA A 126 6.15 -17.39 -3.55
N TRP A 127 5.01 -17.33 -4.27
CA TRP A 127 4.74 -18.19 -5.42
C TRP A 127 5.78 -18.03 -6.52
N ALA A 128 6.17 -16.78 -6.84
CA ALA A 128 7.22 -16.52 -7.81
C ALA A 128 8.57 -17.11 -7.38
N GLY A 129 8.89 -17.06 -6.09
CA GLY A 129 10.10 -17.67 -5.51
C GLY A 129 10.17 -19.18 -5.69
N ASP A 130 9.02 -19.88 -5.64
CA ASP A 130 8.96 -21.33 -5.83
C ASP A 130 9.09 -21.77 -7.30
N HIS A 131 8.71 -20.88 -8.24
CA HIS A 131 8.53 -21.28 -9.65
C HIS A 131 9.57 -20.67 -10.60
N TYR A 132 10.32 -19.65 -10.17
CA TYR A 132 11.27 -18.95 -11.03
C TYR A 132 12.71 -19.05 -10.56
N ALA A 133 13.64 -19.27 -11.49
CA ALA A 133 15.07 -19.15 -11.24
C ALA A 133 15.45 -17.69 -10.86
N PRO A 134 16.58 -17.47 -10.15
CA PRO A 134 16.95 -16.17 -9.56
C PRO A 134 16.90 -14.97 -10.52
N GLY A 135 17.30 -15.14 -11.78
CA GLY A 135 17.26 -14.06 -12.77
C GLY A 135 15.84 -13.63 -13.15
N ARG A 136 14.95 -14.60 -13.34
CA ARG A 136 13.53 -14.38 -13.64
C ARG A 136 12.73 -13.94 -12.43
N LEU A 137 13.05 -14.46 -11.26
CA LEU A 137 12.41 -14.09 -10.01
C LEU A 137 12.45 -12.57 -9.79
N ARG A 138 13.63 -11.95 -9.99
CA ARG A 138 13.78 -10.49 -9.86
C ARG A 138 12.84 -9.72 -10.78
N THR A 139 12.72 -10.15 -12.04
CA THR A 139 11.83 -9.53 -13.03
C THR A 139 10.37 -9.72 -12.66
N ALA A 140 9.97 -10.93 -12.23
CA ALA A 140 8.59 -11.23 -11.83
C ALA A 140 8.18 -10.44 -10.57
N VAL A 141 9.02 -10.38 -9.56
CA VAL A 141 8.79 -9.58 -8.34
C VAL A 141 8.66 -8.10 -8.67
N GLY A 142 9.56 -7.57 -9.52
CA GLY A 142 9.47 -6.19 -10.00
C GLY A 142 8.15 -5.92 -10.73
N ALA A 143 7.69 -6.85 -11.57
CA ALA A 143 6.42 -6.74 -12.27
C ALA A 143 5.22 -6.77 -11.30
N VAL A 144 5.23 -7.63 -10.28
CA VAL A 144 4.18 -7.69 -9.24
C VAL A 144 4.13 -6.38 -8.43
N ILE A 145 5.29 -5.81 -8.08
CA ILE A 145 5.35 -4.51 -7.40
C ILE A 145 4.78 -3.39 -8.28
N ALA A 146 5.17 -3.34 -9.55
CA ALA A 146 4.61 -2.38 -10.51
C ALA A 146 3.10 -2.56 -10.68
N ALA A 147 2.62 -3.81 -10.74
CA ALA A 147 1.20 -4.16 -10.80
C ALA A 147 0.44 -3.69 -9.56
N SER A 148 1.04 -3.71 -8.37
CA SER A 148 0.40 -3.22 -7.15
C SER A 148 0.14 -1.71 -7.20
N VAL A 149 1.12 -0.94 -7.67
CA VAL A 149 0.97 0.53 -7.83
C VAL A 149 -0.02 0.86 -8.95
N ALA A 150 0.09 0.15 -10.08
CA ALA A 150 -0.85 0.30 -11.21
C ALA A 150 -2.29 -0.04 -10.79
N GLY A 151 -2.49 -1.12 -10.04
CA GLY A 151 -3.79 -1.52 -9.51
C GLY A 151 -4.38 -0.47 -8.58
N GLY A 152 -3.56 0.06 -7.67
CA GLY A 152 -3.97 1.14 -6.78
C GLY A 152 -4.36 2.43 -7.51
N LEU A 153 -3.65 2.78 -8.59
CA LEU A 153 -3.97 3.91 -9.46
C LEU A 153 -5.25 3.65 -10.26
N LEU A 154 -5.31 2.52 -10.97
CA LEU A 154 -6.44 2.16 -11.81
C LEU A 154 -7.74 2.05 -11.01
N GLY A 155 -7.68 1.47 -9.80
CA GLY A 155 -8.82 1.38 -8.91
C GLY A 155 -9.42 2.74 -8.57
N ARG A 156 -8.57 3.75 -8.29
CA ARG A 156 -9.01 5.13 -7.99
C ARG A 156 -9.56 5.83 -9.22
N VAL A 157 -8.82 5.78 -10.33
CA VAL A 157 -9.23 6.48 -11.57
C VAL A 157 -10.52 5.87 -12.11
N ALA A 158 -10.58 4.55 -12.26
CA ALA A 158 -11.75 3.88 -12.81
C ALA A 158 -12.99 4.04 -11.91
N SER A 159 -12.82 3.96 -10.57
CA SER A 159 -13.95 4.13 -9.66
C SER A 159 -14.51 5.55 -9.71
N GLY A 160 -13.67 6.59 -9.78
CA GLY A 160 -14.13 7.97 -9.90
C GLY A 160 -14.82 8.25 -11.23
N LEU A 161 -14.26 7.76 -12.35
CA LEU A 161 -14.86 7.88 -13.68
C LEU A 161 -16.26 7.24 -13.74
N VAL A 162 -16.38 6.00 -13.25
CA VAL A 162 -17.66 5.29 -13.26
C VAL A 162 -18.66 5.94 -12.30
N ALA A 163 -18.19 6.36 -11.12
CA ALA A 163 -19.07 6.93 -10.11
C ALA A 163 -19.69 8.27 -10.52
N GLU A 164 -18.97 9.09 -11.28
CA GLU A 164 -19.50 10.37 -11.80
C GLU A 164 -20.76 10.14 -12.65
N HIS A 165 -20.79 9.08 -13.46
CA HIS A 165 -21.88 8.85 -14.43
C HIS A 165 -22.94 7.85 -13.94
N ALA A 166 -22.56 6.89 -13.09
CA ALA A 166 -23.40 5.77 -12.68
C ALA A 166 -23.49 5.56 -11.16
N GLY A 167 -22.91 6.49 -10.39
CA GLY A 167 -22.90 6.43 -8.94
C GLY A 167 -21.85 5.47 -8.36
N TRP A 168 -21.58 5.61 -7.06
CA TRP A 168 -20.55 4.85 -6.34
C TRP A 168 -20.79 3.34 -6.32
N ARG A 169 -22.06 2.91 -6.39
CA ARG A 169 -22.42 1.49 -6.46
C ARG A 169 -21.89 0.82 -7.72
N ALA A 170 -21.98 1.51 -8.85
CA ALA A 170 -21.45 1.01 -10.13
C ALA A 170 -19.91 0.87 -10.09
N ALA A 171 -19.20 1.72 -9.35
CA ALA A 171 -17.76 1.56 -9.16
C ALA A 171 -17.40 0.26 -8.44
N PHE A 172 -18.19 -0.17 -7.44
CA PHE A 172 -18.02 -1.47 -6.81
C PHE A 172 -18.36 -2.64 -7.72
N LEU A 173 -19.39 -2.52 -8.58
CA LEU A 173 -19.71 -3.54 -9.59
C LEU A 173 -18.56 -3.71 -10.59
N LEU A 174 -17.99 -2.61 -11.08
CA LEU A 174 -16.80 -2.67 -11.93
C LEU A 174 -15.63 -3.33 -11.20
N SER A 175 -15.38 -2.96 -9.93
CA SER A 175 -14.32 -3.56 -9.12
C SER A 175 -14.54 -5.07 -8.95
N ALA A 176 -15.77 -5.51 -8.74
CA ALA A 176 -16.11 -6.93 -8.64
C ALA A 176 -15.85 -7.68 -9.96
N ALA A 177 -16.21 -7.08 -11.09
CA ALA A 177 -15.94 -7.64 -12.42
C ALA A 177 -14.43 -7.79 -12.69
N VAL A 178 -13.64 -6.75 -12.37
CA VAL A 178 -12.17 -6.80 -12.48
C VAL A 178 -11.58 -7.87 -11.56
N THR A 179 -12.10 -7.98 -10.33
CA THR A 179 -11.65 -9.01 -9.38
C THR A 179 -11.96 -10.40 -9.85
N ALA A 180 -13.16 -10.63 -10.41
CA ALA A 180 -13.56 -11.92 -11.00
C ALA A 180 -12.69 -12.28 -12.21
N ALA A 181 -12.42 -11.32 -13.10
CA ALA A 181 -11.52 -11.53 -14.23
C ALA A 181 -10.09 -11.89 -13.78
N GLY A 182 -9.57 -11.21 -12.75
CA GLY A 182 -8.30 -11.54 -12.13
C GLY A 182 -8.27 -12.96 -11.53
N ALA A 183 -9.33 -13.37 -10.84
CA ALA A 183 -9.46 -14.72 -10.28
C ALA A 183 -9.46 -15.79 -11.37
N ILE A 184 -10.23 -15.59 -12.44
CA ILE A 184 -10.30 -16.49 -13.60
C ILE A 184 -8.94 -16.59 -14.28
N GLY A 185 -8.30 -15.46 -14.58
CA GLY A 185 -6.98 -15.42 -15.22
C GLY A 185 -5.92 -16.17 -14.41
N MET A 186 -5.85 -15.93 -13.09
CA MET A 186 -4.94 -16.67 -12.21
C MET A 186 -5.30 -18.16 -12.14
N GLY A 187 -6.57 -18.51 -12.09
CA GLY A 187 -7.05 -19.89 -12.07
C GLY A 187 -6.60 -20.68 -13.30
N LEU A 188 -6.68 -20.07 -14.47
CA LEU A 188 -6.34 -20.68 -15.75
C LEU A 188 -4.83 -20.77 -16.02
N GLU A 189 -4.10 -19.68 -15.76
CA GLU A 189 -2.72 -19.53 -16.21
C GLU A 189 -1.66 -19.93 -15.17
N LEU A 190 -1.99 -19.95 -13.87
CA LEU A 190 -1.00 -20.35 -12.87
C LEU A 190 -0.88 -21.89 -12.81
N PRO A 191 0.36 -22.43 -12.89
CA PRO A 191 0.60 -23.84 -12.65
C PRO A 191 0.25 -24.25 -11.21
N ARG A 192 -0.19 -25.50 -11.04
CA ARG A 192 -0.35 -26.15 -9.74
C ARG A 192 1.02 -26.62 -9.26
N GLY A 193 1.28 -26.52 -7.97
CA GLY A 193 2.52 -26.96 -7.36
C GLY A 193 3.08 -25.87 -6.45
N GLY A 194 4.13 -26.20 -5.76
CA GLY A 194 4.84 -25.41 -4.76
C GLY A 194 5.26 -26.32 -3.62
N THR A 195 6.43 -26.08 -3.07
CA THR A 195 6.90 -26.77 -1.86
C THR A 195 6.07 -26.29 -0.67
N PRO A 196 5.55 -27.18 0.20
CA PRO A 196 4.99 -26.79 1.47
C PRO A 196 6.01 -25.94 2.25
N GLY A 197 5.58 -24.82 2.79
CA GLY A 197 6.45 -23.95 3.57
C GLY A 197 6.87 -24.57 4.90
N ALA A 198 7.91 -24.02 5.52
CA ALA A 198 8.35 -24.44 6.84
C ALA A 198 7.26 -24.16 7.91
N PRO A 199 7.12 -25.02 8.92
CA PRO A 199 6.09 -24.85 9.95
C PRO A 199 6.28 -23.54 10.72
N TRP A 200 5.19 -22.81 10.88
CA TRP A 200 5.11 -21.48 11.50
C TRP A 200 5.40 -21.43 13.01
N ARG A 201 5.54 -22.62 13.62
CA ARG A 201 5.80 -22.75 15.06
C ARG A 201 7.16 -22.15 15.43
N GLY A 202 7.14 -21.09 16.24
CA GLY A 202 8.34 -20.37 16.70
C GLY A 202 8.60 -19.01 16.04
N ALA A 203 7.92 -18.67 14.92
CA ALA A 203 8.12 -17.40 14.21
C ALA A 203 7.77 -16.17 15.06
N LEU A 204 6.73 -16.26 15.91
CA LEU A 204 6.26 -15.15 16.76
C LEU A 204 7.30 -14.73 17.80
N GLY A 205 7.99 -15.65 18.44
CA GLY A 205 9.00 -15.33 19.46
C GLY A 205 10.21 -14.60 18.89
N GLY A 206 10.65 -15.00 17.68
CA GLY A 206 11.71 -14.30 16.94
C GLY A 206 11.28 -12.92 16.46
N MET A 207 10.03 -12.78 16.04
CA MET A 207 9.45 -11.51 15.59
C MET A 207 9.40 -10.47 16.71
N LEU A 208 8.93 -10.82 17.91
CA LEU A 208 8.82 -9.89 19.03
C LEU A 208 10.18 -9.37 19.54
N ARG A 209 11.27 -10.13 19.36
CA ARG A 209 12.62 -9.67 19.69
C ARG A 209 13.02 -8.43 18.86
N HIS A 210 12.56 -8.31 17.64
CA HIS A 210 12.86 -7.14 16.80
C HIS A 210 12.30 -5.83 17.34
N LEU A 211 11.26 -5.87 18.20
CA LEU A 211 10.74 -4.67 18.89
C LEU A 211 11.70 -4.12 19.96
N ARG A 212 12.80 -4.82 20.28
CA ARG A 212 13.85 -4.36 21.18
C ARG A 212 15.06 -3.76 20.45
N ASP A 213 15.13 -3.95 19.14
CA ASP A 213 16.19 -3.40 18.30
C ASP A 213 15.83 -1.97 17.87
N ARG A 214 16.57 -0.97 18.40
CA ARG A 214 16.35 0.46 18.12
C ARG A 214 16.38 0.78 16.62
N ARG A 215 17.27 0.13 15.86
CA ARG A 215 17.43 0.38 14.42
C ARG A 215 16.23 -0.14 13.64
N LEU A 216 15.73 -1.31 14.00
CA LEU A 216 14.50 -1.87 13.40
C LEU A 216 13.28 -1.02 13.78
N LEU A 217 13.20 -0.54 15.03
CA LEU A 217 12.14 0.40 15.44
C LEU A 217 12.17 1.68 14.61
N GLY A 218 13.36 2.20 14.26
CA GLY A 218 13.48 3.33 13.33
C GLY A 218 12.88 3.04 11.95
N GLY A 219 13.16 1.86 11.38
CA GLY A 219 12.56 1.41 10.12
C GLY A 219 11.05 1.21 10.20
N PHE A 220 10.54 0.69 11.32
CA PHE A 220 9.10 0.52 11.55
C PHE A 220 8.39 1.86 11.73
N ALA A 221 8.99 2.81 12.47
CA ALA A 221 8.46 4.16 12.63
C ALA A 221 8.43 4.92 11.29
N LEU A 222 9.48 4.78 10.47
CA LEU A 222 9.49 5.31 9.11
C LEU A 222 8.30 4.76 8.30
N ALA A 223 8.11 3.44 8.30
CA ALA A 223 7.02 2.78 7.57
C ALA A 223 5.63 3.31 8.01
N PHE A 224 5.41 3.38 9.32
CA PHE A 224 4.19 3.88 9.93
C PHE A 224 3.92 5.34 9.52
N CYS A 225 4.85 6.23 9.77
CA CYS A 225 4.67 7.67 9.55
C CYS A 225 4.56 8.02 8.06
N LEU A 226 5.32 7.33 7.21
CA LEU A 226 5.30 7.52 5.77
C LEU A 226 3.91 7.15 5.20
N PHE A 227 3.40 5.97 5.56
CA PHE A 227 2.11 5.54 5.05
C PHE A 227 0.94 6.28 5.70
N PHE A 228 1.09 6.73 6.96
CA PHE A 228 0.16 7.65 7.59
C PHE A 228 0.01 8.92 6.74
N ALA A 229 1.11 9.62 6.45
CA ALA A 229 1.09 10.87 5.68
C ALA A 229 0.53 10.67 4.26
N PHE A 230 0.92 9.56 3.60
CA PHE A 230 0.43 9.20 2.27
C PHE A 230 -1.09 9.00 2.26
N ILE A 231 -1.58 8.14 3.13
CA ILE A 231 -3.02 7.86 3.20
C ILE A 231 -3.80 9.09 3.66
N ALA A 232 -3.25 9.90 4.60
CA ALA A 232 -3.88 11.15 5.03
C ALA A 232 -4.15 12.09 3.86
N VAL A 233 -3.11 12.43 3.10
CA VAL A 233 -3.24 13.36 1.96
C VAL A 233 -4.23 12.81 0.93
N PHE A 234 -4.06 11.57 0.50
CA PHE A 234 -4.87 11.01 -0.59
C PHE A 234 -6.29 10.59 -0.20
N THR A 235 -6.58 10.42 1.09
CA THR A 235 -7.95 10.17 1.59
C THR A 235 -8.75 11.47 1.67
N TYR A 236 -8.12 12.59 2.05
CA TYR A 236 -8.81 13.88 2.18
C TYR A 236 -8.68 14.78 0.95
N LEU A 237 -7.83 14.45 -0.02
CA LEU A 237 -7.70 15.13 -1.30
C LEU A 237 -9.05 15.30 -2.03
N PRO A 238 -9.93 14.27 -2.15
CA PRO A 238 -11.22 14.40 -2.78
C PRO A 238 -12.09 15.50 -2.16
N TYR A 239 -12.10 15.62 -0.85
CA TYR A 239 -12.86 16.70 -0.16
C TYR A 239 -12.27 18.08 -0.46
N ARG A 240 -10.94 18.20 -0.54
CA ARG A 240 -10.28 19.47 -0.91
C ARG A 240 -10.61 19.89 -2.32
N LEU A 241 -10.65 18.95 -3.26
CA LEU A 241 -10.92 19.21 -4.66
C LEU A 241 -12.41 19.43 -4.95
N ALA A 242 -13.32 18.76 -4.22
CA ALA A 242 -14.76 18.94 -4.31
C ALA A 242 -15.24 20.29 -3.70
N ALA A 243 -14.49 20.81 -2.72
CA ALA A 243 -14.82 22.05 -2.02
C ALA A 243 -14.36 23.30 -2.81
N PRO A 244 -14.93 24.53 -2.50
CA PRO A 244 -14.38 25.76 -3.01
C PRO A 244 -12.89 25.93 -2.66
N PRO A 245 -12.08 26.57 -3.51
CA PRO A 245 -12.45 27.23 -4.78
C PRO A 245 -12.56 26.28 -5.98
N PHE A 246 -12.16 25.00 -5.87
CA PHE A 246 -11.97 24.12 -7.02
C PHE A 246 -13.28 23.53 -7.57
N ARG A 247 -14.16 23.00 -6.71
CA ARG A 247 -15.47 22.41 -7.07
C ARG A 247 -15.39 21.40 -8.23
N LEU A 248 -14.38 20.53 -8.21
CA LEU A 248 -14.17 19.54 -9.28
C LEU A 248 -15.18 18.39 -9.21
N SER A 249 -15.54 17.85 -10.38
CA SER A 249 -16.30 16.62 -10.53
C SER A 249 -15.52 15.39 -10.06
N THR A 250 -16.20 14.27 -9.82
CA THR A 250 -15.57 13.07 -9.26
C THR A 250 -14.54 12.46 -10.21
N ASP A 251 -14.74 12.53 -11.51
CA ASP A 251 -13.80 12.09 -12.54
C ASP A 251 -12.54 12.98 -12.59
N ALA A 252 -12.72 14.31 -12.48
CA ALA A 252 -11.61 15.25 -12.38
C ALA A 252 -10.80 15.03 -11.10
N ILE A 253 -11.46 14.77 -9.97
CA ILE A 253 -10.82 14.39 -8.71
C ILE A 253 -10.03 13.07 -8.87
N ALA A 254 -10.63 12.10 -9.53
CA ALA A 254 -9.96 10.80 -9.77
C ALA A 254 -8.72 10.97 -10.66
N SER A 255 -8.72 11.91 -11.60
CA SER A 255 -7.55 12.19 -12.44
C SER A 255 -6.36 12.75 -11.66
N ALA A 256 -6.58 13.39 -10.50
CA ALA A 256 -5.48 13.87 -9.65
C ALA A 256 -4.60 12.74 -9.12
N TYR A 257 -5.09 11.50 -9.04
CA TYR A 257 -4.29 10.34 -8.66
C TYR A 257 -3.27 9.91 -9.74
N LEU A 258 -3.36 10.44 -10.98
CA LEU A 258 -2.35 10.19 -12.03
C LEU A 258 -0.93 10.63 -11.62
N VAL A 259 -0.80 11.50 -10.62
CA VAL A 259 0.49 11.85 -10.01
C VAL A 259 1.29 10.62 -9.53
N TYR A 260 0.64 9.48 -9.27
CA TYR A 260 1.32 8.24 -8.86
C TYR A 260 2.21 7.66 -9.95
N VAL A 261 1.98 7.99 -11.22
CA VAL A 261 2.86 7.58 -12.33
C VAL A 261 4.29 8.07 -12.10
N ALA A 262 4.45 9.27 -11.53
CA ALA A 262 5.78 9.79 -11.16
C ALA A 262 6.46 8.90 -10.10
N GLY A 263 5.69 8.37 -9.13
CA GLY A 263 6.20 7.46 -8.10
C GLY A 263 6.71 6.14 -8.68
N ILE A 264 6.01 5.59 -9.69
CA ILE A 264 6.45 4.37 -10.40
C ILE A 264 7.82 4.61 -11.04
N ALA A 265 8.01 5.75 -11.68
CA ALA A 265 9.27 6.10 -12.35
C ALA A 265 10.42 6.36 -11.36
N VAL A 266 10.13 6.92 -10.19
CA VAL A 266 11.14 7.29 -9.18
C VAL A 266 11.69 6.09 -8.41
N SER A 267 10.87 5.08 -8.11
CA SER A 267 11.29 3.95 -7.28
C SER A 267 12.55 3.21 -7.77
N PRO A 268 12.71 2.87 -9.08
CA PRO A 268 13.93 2.26 -9.59
C PRO A 268 15.15 3.19 -9.52
N VAL A 269 14.93 4.51 -9.66
CA VAL A 269 15.99 5.51 -9.56
C VAL A 269 16.51 5.59 -8.13
N ALA A 270 15.62 5.65 -7.16
CA ALA A 270 15.95 5.63 -5.73
C ALA A 270 16.76 4.38 -5.35
N GLY A 271 16.34 3.20 -5.83
CA GLY A 271 17.06 1.94 -5.61
C GLY A 271 18.48 1.94 -6.20
N ARG A 272 18.67 2.51 -7.40
CA ARG A 272 20.01 2.67 -7.98
C ARG A 272 20.87 3.68 -7.22
N LEU A 273 20.27 4.77 -6.75
CA LEU A 273 21.01 5.80 -6.02
C LEU A 273 21.46 5.28 -4.65
N ALA A 274 20.72 4.35 -4.04
CA ALA A 274 21.07 3.70 -2.79
C ALA A 274 22.36 2.86 -2.85
N THR A 275 22.84 2.49 -4.04
CA THR A 275 24.13 1.83 -4.19
C THR A 275 25.32 2.80 -4.05
N ARG A 276 25.09 4.12 -4.11
CA ARG A 276 26.12 5.16 -4.08
C ARG A 276 25.99 6.12 -2.89
N VAL A 277 24.79 6.23 -2.32
CA VAL A 277 24.45 7.15 -1.23
C VAL A 277 23.86 6.34 -0.08
N ALA A 278 24.27 6.66 1.15
CA ALA A 278 23.75 5.99 2.34
C ALA A 278 22.21 6.01 2.38
N PRO A 279 21.54 4.86 2.61
CA PRO A 279 20.09 4.76 2.60
C PRO A 279 19.40 5.79 3.51
N GLU A 280 19.98 6.07 4.68
CA GLU A 280 19.43 7.02 5.65
C GLU A 280 19.39 8.45 5.09
N ARG A 281 20.41 8.86 4.33
CA ARG A 281 20.44 10.18 3.67
C ARG A 281 19.37 10.30 2.60
N LEU A 282 19.17 9.24 1.82
CA LEU A 282 18.13 9.20 0.79
C LEU A 282 16.72 9.16 1.41
N MET A 283 16.53 8.44 2.53
CA MET A 283 15.28 8.47 3.28
C MET A 283 14.96 9.88 3.76
N LEU A 284 15.94 10.57 4.37
CA LEU A 284 15.78 11.95 4.84
C LEU A 284 15.48 12.92 3.69
N ALA A 285 16.19 12.78 2.56
CA ALA A 285 15.90 13.59 1.37
C ALA A 285 14.48 13.36 0.85
N GLY A 286 14.04 12.08 0.77
CA GLY A 286 12.68 11.73 0.39
C GLY A 286 11.62 12.32 1.34
N LEU A 287 11.86 12.27 2.65
CA LEU A 287 10.98 12.88 3.66
C LEU A 287 10.92 14.40 3.53
N ALA A 288 12.06 15.07 3.31
CA ALA A 288 12.12 16.52 3.12
C ALA A 288 11.38 16.96 1.84
N ILE A 289 11.59 16.23 0.73
CA ILE A 289 10.87 16.46 -0.54
C ILE A 289 9.36 16.24 -0.33
N SER A 290 8.97 15.19 0.42
CA SER A 290 7.55 14.94 0.73
C SER A 290 6.94 16.07 1.56
N ALA A 291 7.66 16.55 2.57
CA ALA A 291 7.21 17.66 3.41
C ALA A 291 7.04 18.96 2.60
N LEU A 292 8.00 19.25 1.70
CA LEU A 292 7.87 20.37 0.76
C LEU A 292 6.63 20.20 -0.12
N GLY A 293 6.41 19.00 -0.66
CA GLY A 293 5.21 18.69 -1.47
C GLY A 293 3.93 18.96 -0.70
N VAL A 294 3.81 18.48 0.55
CA VAL A 294 2.65 18.77 1.41
C VAL A 294 2.47 20.26 1.63
N ALA A 295 3.55 21.01 1.94
CA ALA A 295 3.49 22.45 2.15
C ALA A 295 3.00 23.20 0.90
N VAL A 296 3.45 22.82 -0.29
CA VAL A 296 3.01 23.40 -1.57
C VAL A 296 1.51 23.17 -1.82
N THR A 297 0.94 22.04 -1.36
CA THR A 297 -0.51 21.79 -1.48
C THR A 297 -1.40 22.75 -0.69
N LEU A 298 -0.85 23.53 0.24
CA LEU A 298 -1.57 24.55 1.00
C LEU A 298 -1.92 25.78 0.14
N ALA A 299 -1.25 25.95 -0.99
CA ALA A 299 -1.55 27.03 -1.92
C ALA A 299 -2.98 26.93 -2.47
N GLY A 300 -3.60 28.08 -2.72
CA GLY A 300 -4.98 28.19 -3.22
C GLY A 300 -5.14 27.87 -4.72
N SER A 301 -4.05 27.61 -5.45
CA SER A 301 -4.06 27.32 -6.88
C SER A 301 -4.10 25.82 -7.14
N LEU A 302 -4.94 25.38 -8.08
CA LEU A 302 -5.00 23.97 -8.50
C LEU A 302 -3.67 23.50 -9.10
N ALA A 303 -2.99 24.33 -9.88
CA ALA A 303 -1.70 24.00 -10.47
C ALA A 303 -0.63 23.75 -9.40
N LEU A 304 -0.57 24.60 -8.35
CA LEU A 304 0.35 24.40 -7.23
C LEU A 304 -0.02 23.18 -6.38
N LEU A 305 -1.32 22.93 -6.20
CA LEU A 305 -1.78 21.72 -5.50
C LEU A 305 -1.29 20.46 -6.25
N VAL A 306 -1.50 20.37 -7.55
CA VAL A 306 -1.05 19.23 -8.37
C VAL A 306 0.49 19.14 -8.37
N ALA A 307 1.20 20.25 -8.49
CA ALA A 307 2.66 20.28 -8.39
C ALA A 307 3.14 19.78 -7.01
N GLY A 308 2.48 20.22 -5.93
CA GLY A 308 2.75 19.74 -4.58
C GLY A 308 2.53 18.24 -4.42
N LEU A 309 1.46 17.69 -4.99
CA LEU A 309 1.19 16.26 -5.00
C LEU A 309 2.26 15.48 -5.78
N LEU A 310 2.73 15.99 -6.91
CA LEU A 310 3.84 15.38 -7.66
C LEU A 310 5.12 15.35 -6.82
N VAL A 311 5.49 16.48 -6.19
CA VAL A 311 6.65 16.57 -5.31
C VAL A 311 6.52 15.62 -4.12
N LEU A 312 5.34 15.57 -3.49
CA LEU A 312 5.02 14.65 -2.40
C LEU A 312 5.26 13.20 -2.82
N VAL A 313 4.69 12.78 -3.96
CA VAL A 313 4.80 11.41 -4.46
C VAL A 313 6.25 11.03 -4.76
N VAL A 314 7.02 11.92 -5.40
CA VAL A 314 8.45 11.70 -5.66
C VAL A 314 9.22 11.45 -4.36
N GLY A 315 9.02 12.29 -3.35
CA GLY A 315 9.68 12.13 -2.05
C GLY A 315 9.27 10.84 -1.33
N MET A 316 7.97 10.56 -1.30
CA MET A 316 7.43 9.38 -0.63
C MET A 316 7.90 8.08 -1.24
N PHE A 317 7.85 7.94 -2.57
CA PHE A 317 8.32 6.72 -3.25
C PHE A 317 9.84 6.56 -3.15
N THR A 318 10.59 7.67 -3.04
CA THR A 318 12.04 7.61 -2.74
C THR A 318 12.30 6.99 -1.37
N ALA A 319 11.65 7.49 -0.31
CA ALA A 319 11.85 6.96 1.04
C ALA A 319 11.29 5.53 1.18
N GLN A 320 10.14 5.25 0.59
CA GLN A 320 9.47 3.94 0.67
C GLN A 320 10.25 2.82 -0.03
N ALA A 321 10.93 3.11 -1.14
CA ALA A 321 11.75 2.13 -1.86
C ALA A 321 12.90 1.57 -0.99
N LEU A 322 13.34 2.32 0.01
CA LEU A 322 14.49 1.98 0.85
C LEU A 322 14.11 1.28 2.15
N GLY A 323 12.91 1.52 2.67
CA GLY A 323 12.46 1.01 3.97
C GLY A 323 12.56 -0.52 4.13
N PRO A 324 11.96 -1.32 3.23
CA PRO A 324 12.03 -2.78 3.32
C PRO A 324 13.46 -3.32 3.21
N SER A 325 14.28 -2.75 2.33
CA SER A 325 15.69 -3.13 2.17
C SER A 325 16.49 -2.86 3.44
N TYR A 326 16.33 -1.66 4.03
CA TYR A 326 16.97 -1.27 5.27
C TYR A 326 16.63 -2.23 6.42
N VAL A 327 15.34 -2.56 6.60
CA VAL A 327 14.89 -3.50 7.63
C VAL A 327 15.46 -4.89 7.39
N ASN A 328 15.47 -5.36 6.15
CA ASN A 328 15.99 -6.69 5.81
C ASN A 328 17.51 -6.81 5.97
N GLU A 329 18.26 -5.74 5.74
CA GLU A 329 19.72 -5.67 5.96
C GLU A 329 20.06 -5.54 7.44
N THR A 330 19.27 -4.78 8.20
CA THR A 330 19.46 -4.55 9.64
C THR A 330 19.11 -5.81 10.45
N ALA A 331 18.09 -6.57 10.06
CA ALA A 331 17.70 -7.79 10.74
C ALA A 331 18.75 -8.90 10.51
N ARG A 332 19.45 -9.31 11.60
CA ARG A 332 20.45 -10.38 11.56
C ARG A 332 19.83 -11.76 11.47
N GLU A 333 18.72 -11.96 12.19
CA GLU A 333 17.98 -13.22 12.28
C GLU A 333 16.51 -13.00 11.99
N ALA A 334 15.75 -14.05 11.72
CA ALA A 334 14.30 -14.03 11.52
C ALA A 334 13.82 -12.88 10.59
N LYS A 335 14.52 -12.63 9.48
CA LYS A 335 14.25 -11.55 8.51
C LYS A 335 12.79 -11.49 8.06
N GLY A 336 12.13 -12.65 7.92
CA GLY A 336 10.71 -12.72 7.62
C GLY A 336 9.83 -12.06 8.70
N GLY A 337 10.17 -12.24 9.96
CA GLY A 337 9.50 -11.61 11.10
C GLY A 337 9.68 -10.09 11.12
N ALA A 338 10.90 -9.59 10.80
CA ALA A 338 11.18 -8.17 10.70
C ALA A 338 10.37 -7.51 9.57
N ASN A 339 10.28 -8.15 8.39
CA ASN A 339 9.46 -7.68 7.28
C ASN A 339 7.96 -7.72 7.59
N ALA A 340 7.49 -8.75 8.33
CA ALA A 340 6.09 -8.81 8.77
C ALA A 340 5.75 -7.64 9.71
N LEU A 341 6.63 -7.32 10.68
CA LEU A 341 6.46 -6.15 11.54
C LEU A 341 6.50 -4.84 10.75
N TYR A 342 7.43 -4.70 9.80
CA TYR A 342 7.47 -3.53 8.91
C TYR A 342 6.13 -3.30 8.22
N LEU A 343 5.53 -4.34 7.64
CA LEU A 343 4.22 -4.26 6.99
C LEU A 343 3.09 -3.98 7.98
N ALA A 344 3.14 -4.57 9.18
CA ALA A 344 2.16 -4.30 10.23
C ALA A 344 2.17 -2.82 10.64
N PHE A 345 3.34 -2.24 10.91
CA PHE A 345 3.48 -0.81 11.22
C PHE A 345 3.08 0.06 10.04
N TYR A 346 3.44 -0.32 8.82
CA TYR A 346 3.04 0.37 7.59
C TYR A 346 1.51 0.47 7.49
N TYR A 347 0.79 -0.65 7.56
CA TYR A 347 -0.66 -0.66 7.45
C TYR A 347 -1.35 -0.01 8.66
N LEU A 348 -0.79 -0.13 9.86
CA LEU A 348 -1.29 0.59 11.03
C LEU A 348 -1.19 2.10 10.85
N GLY A 349 -0.08 2.58 10.30
CA GLY A 349 0.09 3.99 9.90
C GLY A 349 -1.00 4.43 8.92
N GLY A 350 -1.24 3.66 7.86
CA GLY A 350 -2.30 3.95 6.89
C GLY A 350 -3.71 3.93 7.50
N THR A 351 -3.98 3.01 8.43
CA THR A 351 -5.25 2.93 9.15
C THR A 351 -5.52 4.23 9.92
N LEU A 352 -4.55 4.69 10.70
CA LEU A 352 -4.68 5.92 11.46
C LEU A 352 -4.63 7.16 10.55
N GLY A 353 -3.86 7.11 9.45
CA GLY A 353 -3.78 8.16 8.44
C GLY A 353 -5.07 8.40 7.66
N SER A 354 -5.95 7.41 7.57
CA SER A 354 -7.27 7.60 6.94
C SER A 354 -8.33 8.15 7.90
N TRP A 355 -8.12 8.09 9.21
CA TRP A 355 -9.09 8.53 10.22
C TRP A 355 -8.68 9.79 10.97
N LEU A 356 -7.52 9.78 11.66
CA LEU A 356 -7.09 10.89 12.54
C LEU A 356 -7.03 12.26 11.83
N PRO A 357 -6.50 12.39 10.59
CA PRO A 357 -6.48 13.66 9.90
C PRO A 357 -7.89 14.22 9.62
N GLY A 358 -8.91 13.36 9.59
CA GLY A 358 -10.31 13.79 9.47
C GLY A 358 -10.82 14.59 10.66
N LEU A 359 -10.30 14.31 11.86
CA LEU A 359 -10.61 15.12 13.04
C LEU A 359 -9.98 16.51 12.93
N ALA A 360 -8.76 16.58 12.39
CA ALA A 360 -8.11 17.86 12.10
C ALA A 360 -8.78 18.61 10.95
N TRP A 361 -9.30 17.88 9.95
CA TRP A 361 -10.09 18.46 8.86
C TRP A 361 -11.32 19.21 9.37
N GLN A 362 -12.02 18.68 10.35
CA GLN A 362 -13.23 19.32 10.89
C GLN A 362 -12.96 20.71 11.48
N ARG A 363 -11.76 20.96 12.03
CA ARG A 363 -11.39 22.25 12.63
C ARG A 363 -10.64 23.17 11.70
N TRP A 364 -9.76 22.63 10.86
CA TRP A 364 -8.77 23.38 10.08
C TRP A 364 -8.80 23.05 8.59
N GLY A 365 -9.77 22.27 8.12
CA GLY A 365 -9.86 21.88 6.72
C GLY A 365 -8.58 21.20 6.21
N TRP A 366 -8.18 21.56 5.00
CA TRP A 366 -6.97 21.02 4.39
C TRP A 366 -5.68 21.30 5.17
N ALA A 367 -5.59 22.47 5.81
CA ALA A 367 -4.44 22.81 6.64
C ALA A 367 -4.25 21.82 7.83
N GLY A 368 -5.35 21.31 8.39
CA GLY A 368 -5.30 20.27 9.43
C GLY A 368 -4.73 18.95 8.91
N VAL A 369 -5.14 18.53 7.71
CA VAL A 369 -4.58 17.30 7.08
C VAL A 369 -3.11 17.48 6.73
N ALA A 370 -2.75 18.64 6.15
CA ALA A 370 -1.35 18.95 5.86
C ALA A 370 -0.50 18.99 7.13
N GLY A 371 -1.00 19.62 8.19
CA GLY A 371 -0.32 19.71 9.48
C GLY A 371 -0.06 18.33 10.11
N THR A 372 -1.05 17.45 10.15
CA THR A 372 -0.88 16.08 10.66
C THR A 372 0.09 15.26 9.80
N SER A 373 0.07 15.46 8.48
CA SER A 373 1.00 14.81 7.56
C SER A 373 2.44 15.30 7.75
N LEU A 374 2.64 16.62 7.93
CA LEU A 374 3.95 17.21 8.21
C LEU A 374 4.51 16.73 9.56
N LEU A 375 3.67 16.64 10.60
CA LEU A 375 4.07 16.08 11.90
C LEU A 375 4.51 14.63 11.76
N ALA A 376 3.79 13.80 11.01
CA ALA A 376 4.17 12.41 10.76
C ALA A 376 5.49 12.33 9.98
N LEU A 377 5.69 13.12 8.93
CA LEU A 377 6.95 13.16 8.17
C LEU A 377 8.12 13.65 9.04
N GLY A 378 7.89 14.63 9.93
CA GLY A 378 8.86 15.08 10.91
C GLY A 378 9.24 13.98 11.90
N ALA A 379 8.25 13.25 12.44
CA ALA A 379 8.48 12.10 13.31
C ALA A 379 9.27 10.99 12.60
N ALA A 380 8.98 10.71 11.31
CA ALA A 380 9.76 9.80 10.49
C ALA A 380 11.22 10.27 10.35
N ALA A 381 11.44 11.55 10.09
CA ALA A 381 12.79 12.11 9.97
C ALA A 381 13.57 12.00 11.28
N LEU A 382 12.94 12.30 12.42
CA LEU A 382 13.53 12.10 13.74
C LEU A 382 13.87 10.63 13.99
N ALA A 383 12.98 9.71 13.65
CA ALA A 383 13.23 8.28 13.77
C ALA A 383 14.44 7.84 12.93
N VAL A 384 14.57 8.32 11.70
CA VAL A 384 15.73 8.02 10.84
C VAL A 384 17.00 8.60 11.43
N VAL A 385 16.99 9.85 11.93
CA VAL A 385 18.17 10.52 12.48
C VAL A 385 18.65 9.87 13.78
N PHE A 386 17.74 9.52 14.68
CA PHE A 386 18.12 9.06 16.02
C PHE A 386 18.14 7.54 16.18
N LEU A 387 17.37 6.79 15.38
CA LEU A 387 17.27 5.35 15.54
C LEU A 387 17.97 4.57 14.42
N CYS A 388 18.02 5.09 13.17
CA CYS A 388 18.59 4.34 12.05
C CYS A 388 20.11 4.48 11.89
N ARG A 389 20.77 5.43 12.58
CA ARG A 389 22.22 5.61 12.46
C ARG A 389 23.01 4.47 13.08
N PRO A 390 24.16 4.06 12.49
CA PRO A 390 25.10 3.13 13.12
C PRO A 390 25.64 3.71 14.43
N GLU A 391 25.79 2.92 15.48
CA GLU A 391 26.26 3.36 16.80
C GLU A 391 27.66 4.02 16.78
N GLY A 392 28.50 3.75 15.76
CA GLY A 392 29.81 4.38 15.59
C GLY A 392 29.79 5.86 15.20
N ALA A 393 28.70 6.36 14.59
CA ALA A 393 28.63 7.75 14.13
C ALA A 393 28.39 8.76 15.29
N LEU A 394 27.83 8.30 16.41
CA LEU A 394 27.58 9.14 17.59
C LEU A 394 28.83 9.35 18.45
N ARG A 395 29.79 8.42 18.42
CA ARG A 395 31.04 8.54 19.19
C ARG A 395 32.01 9.54 18.57
N HIS A 396 32.01 9.77 17.28
CA HIS A 396 32.85 10.77 16.62
C HIS A 396 32.32 12.21 16.73
N ALA A 397 31.02 12.38 17.02
CA ALA A 397 30.45 13.73 17.24
C ALA A 397 30.56 14.22 18.68
N GLN A 398 30.91 13.36 19.64
CA GLN A 398 31.14 13.71 21.07
C GLN A 398 32.62 13.84 21.43
N GLY A 399 33.50 13.57 20.47
CA GLY A 399 34.96 13.62 20.66
C GLY A 399 35.69 14.66 19.81
N ALA A 400 34.95 15.63 19.23
CA ALA A 400 35.52 16.76 18.49
C ALA A 400 35.21 18.09 19.16
#